data_2a76d7953957e6ea45a851888de61eb6
#
_entry.id   2a76d7953957e6ea45a851888de61eb6
#
_cell.length_a   1.000
_cell.length_b   1.000
_cell.length_c   1.000
_cell.angle_alpha   90.00
_cell.angle_beta   90.00
_cell.angle_gamma   90.00
#
_symmetry.space_group_name_H-M   'P 1'
#
loop_
_entity.id
_entity.type
_entity.pdbx_description
1 polymer ?
#
loop_
_entity_poly.entity_id
_entity_poly.type
_entity_poly.pdbx_seq_one_letter_code
_entity_poly.pdbx_strand_id
1 'polypeptide(L)'
;VSGQVAVMNINGLLTKVIFDHNPKNEFFVEESFPLDWMYPYLTPSGIIMKINRQPLPSLTEDILSRDHQFWKQFSKRLTGDIIDYDTPVKQITDWIEKTYLRYNFNGFTGDRKFVHDDDAQKSFSKLRSSIGGVYAWRLSPQCPPEYRPKSNEEYQRLLKETDFAFRQAFAFCPYSPEAVFRYAQLLLQLQRFDEALLVAETCLKLDPYNGQVKGLVE
;
A
#
# COMPACT_ATOMS: atom_id res chain seq x y z
N VAL A 1 -8.19 4.83 25.62
CA VAL A 1 -7.23 5.23 24.59
C VAL A 1 -5.96 5.55 25.29
N SER A 2 -5.26 4.53 25.54
CA SER A 2 -4.16 4.59 26.50
C SER A 2 -2.81 4.78 25.80
N GLY A 3 -1.76 4.64 26.48
CA GLY A 3 -0.37 4.84 26.20
C GLY A 3 0.11 4.82 24.73
N GLN A 4 -0.45 3.99 23.88
CA GLN A 4 0.01 3.83 22.50
C GLN A 4 -0.26 5.08 21.62
N VAL A 5 -1.45 5.69 21.74
CA VAL A 5 -1.78 6.94 21.02
C VAL A 5 -0.97 8.11 21.57
N ALA A 6 -0.74 8.15 22.87
CA ALA A 6 0.10 9.19 23.49
C ALA A 6 1.55 9.07 23.00
N VAL A 7 2.10 7.86 22.88
CA VAL A 7 3.44 7.60 22.35
C VAL A 7 3.54 8.02 20.88
N MET A 8 2.54 7.71 20.06
CA MET A 8 2.51 8.14 18.66
C MET A 8 2.48 9.67 18.53
N ASN A 9 1.69 10.36 19.35
CA ASN A 9 1.63 11.82 19.34
C ASN A 9 2.96 12.46 19.77
N ILE A 10 3.61 11.92 20.79
CA ILE A 10 4.94 12.36 21.24
C ILE A 10 5.97 12.14 20.13
N ASN A 11 5.99 10.98 19.51
CA ASN A 11 6.87 10.69 18.39
C ASN A 11 6.60 11.64 17.22
N GLY A 12 5.32 11.96 16.95
CA GLY A 12 4.93 12.94 15.95
C GLY A 12 5.54 14.32 16.20
N LEU A 13 5.48 14.80 17.43
CA LEU A 13 6.06 16.08 17.82
C LEU A 13 7.59 16.05 17.74
N LEU A 14 8.23 15.02 18.26
CA LEU A 14 9.69 14.90 18.25
C LEU A 14 10.25 14.83 16.82
N THR A 15 9.64 14.04 15.96
CA THR A 15 10.06 13.94 14.56
C THR A 15 9.88 15.25 13.81
N LYS A 16 8.80 15.99 14.10
CA LYS A 16 8.58 17.34 13.52
C LYS A 16 9.66 18.34 13.97
N VAL A 17 9.98 18.34 15.26
CA VAL A 17 11.06 19.18 15.82
C VAL A 17 12.41 18.85 15.17
N ILE A 18 12.76 17.55 15.06
CA ILE A 18 13.98 17.10 14.39
C ILE A 18 14.00 17.57 12.93
N PHE A 19 12.90 17.38 12.21
CA PHE A 19 12.79 17.82 10.82
C PHE A 19 13.01 19.33 10.66
N ASP A 20 12.36 20.15 11.49
CA ASP A 20 12.42 21.61 11.40
C ASP A 20 13.81 22.17 11.77
N HIS A 21 14.48 21.56 12.76
CA HIS A 21 15.81 22.02 13.22
C HIS A 21 16.98 21.53 12.34
N ASN A 22 16.71 20.67 11.35
CA ASN A 22 17.75 20.14 10.44
C ASN A 22 17.44 20.46 8.97
N PRO A 23 17.32 21.73 8.56
CA PRO A 23 16.81 22.13 7.23
C PRO A 23 17.73 21.70 6.06
N LYS A 24 18.99 21.38 6.32
CA LYS A 24 19.97 20.96 5.31
C LYS A 24 19.97 19.45 5.07
N ASN A 25 19.29 18.66 5.94
CA ASN A 25 19.30 17.21 5.83
C ASN A 25 18.11 16.74 4.98
N GLU A 26 18.27 15.64 4.28
CA GLU A 26 17.18 14.91 3.66
C GLU A 26 16.59 13.91 4.65
N PHE A 27 15.28 13.73 4.60
CA PHE A 27 14.55 12.83 5.49
C PHE A 27 13.73 11.83 4.68
N PHE A 28 13.75 10.59 5.13
CA PHE A 28 12.99 9.49 4.55
C PHE A 28 12.27 8.73 5.66
N VAL A 29 11.15 8.11 5.31
CA VAL A 29 10.35 7.29 6.21
C VAL A 29 9.88 6.03 5.50
N GLU A 30 9.92 4.90 6.22
CA GLU A 30 9.40 3.61 5.75
C GLU A 30 8.08 3.21 6.42
N GLU A 31 7.64 3.96 7.44
CA GLU A 31 6.56 3.60 8.35
C GLU A 31 5.23 3.37 7.61
N SER A 32 4.53 2.31 7.96
CA SER A 32 3.21 2.00 7.43
C SER A 32 2.12 2.96 7.91
N PHE A 33 2.37 3.67 9.01
CA PHE A 33 1.51 4.71 9.57
C PHE A 33 2.30 6.00 9.68
N PRO A 34 2.46 6.77 8.57
CA PRO A 34 3.07 8.08 8.64
C PRO A 34 2.33 8.94 9.66
N LEU A 35 3.09 9.75 10.39
CA LEU A 35 2.50 10.68 11.34
C LEU A 35 1.73 11.76 10.58
N ASP A 36 0.60 12.24 11.12
CA ASP A 36 -0.36 13.11 10.44
C ASP A 36 0.29 14.33 9.75
N TRP A 37 1.28 14.95 10.41
CA TRP A 37 1.96 16.10 9.84
C TRP A 37 2.80 15.79 8.59
N MET A 38 3.18 14.51 8.39
CA MET A 38 4.04 14.10 7.28
C MET A 38 3.30 14.01 5.94
N TYR A 39 2.02 13.63 5.95
CA TYR A 39 1.27 13.31 4.72
C TYR A 39 1.38 14.36 3.60
N PRO A 40 1.25 15.68 3.88
CA PRO A 40 1.40 16.70 2.84
C PRO A 40 2.80 16.75 2.23
N TYR A 41 3.82 16.27 2.96
CA TYR A 41 5.24 16.35 2.60
C TYR A 41 5.75 15.07 1.91
N LEU A 42 4.97 13.98 1.90
CA LEU A 42 5.43 12.68 1.45
C LEU A 42 5.37 12.52 -0.06
N THR A 43 6.45 11.97 -0.64
CA THR A 43 6.50 11.44 -2.01
C THR A 43 7.18 10.08 -2.02
N PRO A 44 6.75 9.16 -2.91
CA PRO A 44 7.46 7.90 -3.13
C PRO A 44 8.91 8.12 -3.53
N SER A 45 9.79 7.28 -3.00
CA SER A 45 11.23 7.27 -3.29
C SER A 45 11.75 5.83 -3.30
N GLY A 46 11.49 5.10 -4.37
CA GLY A 46 11.76 3.66 -4.45
C GLY A 46 10.84 2.89 -3.49
N ILE A 47 11.41 2.10 -2.58
CA ILE A 47 10.64 1.30 -1.62
C ILE A 47 10.18 2.08 -0.38
N ILE A 48 10.69 3.29 -0.16
CA ILE A 48 10.38 4.16 0.99
C ILE A 48 9.81 5.50 0.52
N MET A 49 9.53 6.41 1.45
CA MET A 49 8.98 7.73 1.14
C MET A 49 9.96 8.82 1.55
N LYS A 50 10.10 9.85 0.71
CA LYS A 50 10.85 11.08 1.03
C LYS A 50 9.91 12.08 1.72
N ILE A 51 10.41 12.72 2.78
CA ILE A 51 9.76 13.87 3.41
C ILE A 51 10.33 15.14 2.77
N ASN A 52 9.56 15.78 1.90
CA ASN A 52 9.96 17.01 1.23
C ASN A 52 9.98 18.19 2.20
N ARG A 53 10.77 19.23 1.92
CA ARG A 53 10.90 20.41 2.80
C ARG A 53 9.66 21.29 2.80
N GLN A 54 8.91 21.27 1.71
CA GLN A 54 7.64 22.00 1.58
C GLN A 54 6.51 21.00 1.34
N PRO A 55 5.31 21.28 1.85
CA PRO A 55 4.16 20.45 1.54
C PRO A 55 3.83 20.56 0.05
N LEU A 56 3.42 19.46 -0.55
CA LEU A 56 3.06 19.40 -1.95
C LEU A 56 1.53 19.50 -2.09
N PRO A 57 1.02 20.49 -2.83
CA PRO A 57 -0.43 20.59 -3.05
C PRO A 57 -0.99 19.43 -3.88
N SER A 58 -0.16 18.81 -4.76
CA SER A 58 -0.52 17.60 -5.50
C SER A 58 0.71 16.73 -5.74
N LEU A 59 0.48 15.46 -6.09
CA LEU A 59 1.51 14.57 -6.64
C LEU A 59 1.50 14.74 -8.15
N THR A 60 2.62 15.20 -8.71
CA THR A 60 2.73 15.41 -10.17
C THR A 60 2.74 14.08 -10.91
N GLU A 61 2.37 14.13 -12.20
CA GLU A 61 2.41 12.94 -13.07
C GLU A 61 3.81 12.31 -13.14
N ASP A 62 4.87 13.12 -13.09
CA ASP A 62 6.25 12.62 -13.04
C ASP A 62 6.53 11.80 -11.77
N ILE A 63 6.02 12.22 -10.60
CA ILE A 63 6.14 11.47 -9.35
C ILE A 63 5.38 10.14 -9.45
N LEU A 64 4.14 10.18 -9.90
CA LEU A 64 3.28 9.00 -10.04
C LEU A 64 3.85 8.00 -11.05
N SER A 65 4.29 8.48 -12.21
CA SER A 65 4.86 7.63 -13.26
C SER A 65 6.17 6.98 -12.84
N ARG A 66 7.04 7.68 -12.14
CA ARG A 66 8.29 7.11 -11.60
C ARG A 66 8.01 6.02 -10.57
N ASP A 67 7.08 6.26 -9.64
CA ASP A 67 6.67 5.26 -8.65
C ASP A 67 6.05 4.04 -9.32
N HIS A 68 5.14 4.27 -10.27
CA HIS A 68 4.52 3.21 -11.05
C HIS A 68 5.55 2.32 -11.75
N GLN A 69 6.48 2.92 -12.48
CA GLN A 69 7.51 2.19 -13.22
C GLN A 69 8.43 1.40 -12.28
N PHE A 70 8.84 2.01 -11.16
CA PHE A 70 9.65 1.35 -10.16
C PHE A 70 8.94 0.10 -9.62
N TRP A 71 7.69 0.24 -9.14
CA TRP A 71 6.98 -0.88 -8.54
C TRP A 71 6.50 -1.91 -9.56
N LYS A 72 6.22 -1.51 -10.78
CA LYS A 72 5.94 -2.46 -11.88
C LYS A 72 7.14 -3.39 -12.14
N GLN A 73 8.34 -2.83 -12.21
CA GLN A 73 9.56 -3.61 -12.40
C GLN A 73 9.91 -4.43 -11.15
N PHE A 74 9.72 -3.84 -9.96
CA PHE A 74 10.03 -4.50 -8.70
C PHE A 74 9.09 -5.68 -8.45
N SER A 75 7.77 -5.50 -8.60
CA SER A 75 6.79 -6.57 -8.46
C SER A 75 7.01 -7.69 -9.47
N LYS A 76 7.36 -7.36 -10.71
CA LYS A 76 7.70 -8.35 -11.74
C LYS A 76 8.83 -9.28 -11.30
N ARG A 77 9.85 -8.76 -10.63
CA ARG A 77 10.95 -9.58 -10.10
C ARG A 77 10.49 -10.52 -8.98
N LEU A 78 9.56 -10.08 -8.13
CA LEU A 78 9.09 -10.87 -6.99
C LEU A 78 7.99 -11.86 -7.37
N THR A 79 6.97 -11.40 -8.10
CA THR A 79 5.73 -12.14 -8.36
C THR A 79 5.55 -12.56 -9.83
N GLY A 80 6.46 -12.16 -10.71
CA GLY A 80 6.30 -12.35 -12.16
C GLY A 80 5.36 -11.29 -12.76
N ASP A 81 4.91 -11.53 -14.00
CA ASP A 81 4.09 -10.59 -14.77
C ASP A 81 2.58 -10.65 -14.43
N ILE A 82 2.22 -11.05 -13.21
CA ILE A 82 0.82 -11.25 -12.84
C ILE A 82 0.08 -9.96 -12.50
N ILE A 83 0.78 -8.88 -12.13
CA ILE A 83 0.14 -7.68 -11.60
C ILE A 83 0.34 -6.51 -12.55
N ASP A 84 -0.74 -6.05 -13.15
CA ASP A 84 -0.81 -4.78 -13.89
C ASP A 84 -2.11 -4.04 -13.51
N TYR A 85 -2.31 -2.83 -14.02
CA TYR A 85 -3.50 -2.01 -13.74
C TYR A 85 -4.82 -2.73 -14.02
N ASP A 86 -4.87 -3.49 -15.11
CA ASP A 86 -6.11 -4.10 -15.59
C ASP A 86 -6.23 -5.58 -15.20
N THR A 87 -5.30 -6.11 -14.39
CA THR A 87 -5.40 -7.49 -13.91
C THR A 87 -6.60 -7.64 -12.98
N PRO A 88 -7.59 -8.48 -13.31
CA PRO A 88 -8.74 -8.71 -12.45
C PRO A 88 -8.33 -9.27 -11.08
N VAL A 89 -9.02 -8.85 -10.01
CA VAL A 89 -8.76 -9.35 -8.64
C VAL A 89 -8.87 -10.88 -8.60
N LYS A 90 -9.86 -11.45 -9.29
CA LYS A 90 -10.02 -12.90 -9.41
C LYS A 90 -8.78 -13.61 -9.96
N GLN A 91 -8.12 -13.04 -10.95
CA GLN A 91 -6.90 -13.62 -11.52
C GLN A 91 -5.75 -13.57 -10.50
N ILE A 92 -5.66 -12.51 -9.71
CA ILE A 92 -4.64 -12.38 -8.66
C ILE A 92 -4.89 -13.39 -7.54
N THR A 93 -6.14 -13.53 -7.09
CA THR A 93 -6.49 -14.50 -6.04
C THR A 93 -6.26 -15.95 -6.49
N ASP A 94 -6.60 -16.29 -7.74
CA ASP A 94 -6.32 -17.61 -8.31
C ASP A 94 -4.81 -17.89 -8.37
N TRP A 95 -4.03 -16.86 -8.74
CA TRP A 95 -2.57 -16.96 -8.74
C TRP A 95 -2.02 -17.10 -7.32
N ILE A 96 -2.55 -16.37 -6.34
CA ILE A 96 -2.19 -16.49 -4.92
C ILE A 96 -2.44 -17.92 -4.44
N GLU A 97 -3.63 -18.47 -4.66
CA GLU A 97 -3.93 -19.84 -4.26
C GLU A 97 -3.00 -20.86 -4.94
N LYS A 98 -2.74 -20.68 -6.22
CA LYS A 98 -1.80 -21.54 -6.97
C LYS A 98 -0.40 -21.50 -6.39
N THR A 99 0.10 -20.29 -6.10
CA THR A 99 1.51 -20.05 -5.80
C THR A 99 1.82 -20.18 -4.31
N TYR A 100 1.01 -19.54 -3.43
CA TYR A 100 1.27 -19.52 -1.98
C TYR A 100 0.62 -20.70 -1.24
N LEU A 101 -0.58 -21.14 -1.66
CA LEU A 101 -1.28 -22.22 -0.96
C LEU A 101 -0.89 -23.61 -1.48
N ARG A 102 -0.77 -23.76 -2.83
CA ARG A 102 -0.51 -25.06 -3.45
C ARG A 102 0.95 -25.24 -3.87
N TYR A 103 1.79 -24.21 -3.71
CA TYR A 103 3.20 -24.20 -4.14
C TYR A 103 3.40 -24.68 -5.58
N ASN A 104 2.44 -24.39 -6.46
CA ASN A 104 2.52 -24.75 -7.87
C ASN A 104 3.18 -23.63 -8.68
N PHE A 105 4.42 -23.81 -9.02
CA PHE A 105 5.25 -22.83 -9.75
C PHE A 105 5.25 -23.04 -11.28
N ASN A 106 4.33 -23.84 -11.84
CA ASN A 106 4.24 -24.01 -13.29
C ASN A 106 3.90 -22.67 -13.96
N GLY A 107 4.81 -22.18 -14.83
CA GLY A 107 4.69 -20.88 -15.49
C GLY A 107 4.96 -19.67 -14.58
N PHE A 108 5.43 -19.88 -13.35
CA PHE A 108 5.84 -18.79 -12.47
C PHE A 108 7.18 -18.20 -12.91
N THR A 109 7.23 -16.90 -13.15
CA THR A 109 8.41 -16.17 -13.63
C THR A 109 9.05 -15.26 -12.57
N GLY A 110 8.47 -15.19 -11.38
CA GLY A 110 8.99 -14.42 -10.26
C GLY A 110 10.08 -15.16 -9.45
N ASP A 111 10.40 -14.63 -8.29
CA ASP A 111 11.39 -15.19 -7.38
C ASP A 111 10.75 -16.24 -6.46
N ARG A 112 11.08 -17.52 -6.64
CA ARG A 112 10.59 -18.61 -5.78
C ARG A 112 11.07 -18.46 -4.32
N LYS A 113 12.24 -17.85 -4.09
CA LYS A 113 12.72 -17.62 -2.73
C LYS A 113 11.81 -16.63 -2.00
N PHE A 114 11.36 -15.58 -2.70
CA PHE A 114 10.39 -14.62 -2.15
C PHE A 114 9.10 -15.31 -1.69
N VAL A 115 8.59 -16.29 -2.43
CA VAL A 115 7.36 -17.03 -2.05
C VAL A 115 7.54 -17.87 -0.79
N HIS A 116 8.77 -18.19 -0.42
CA HIS A 116 9.11 -18.94 0.80
C HIS A 116 9.69 -18.05 1.93
N ASP A 117 9.79 -16.74 1.72
CA ASP A 117 10.37 -15.78 2.66
C ASP A 117 9.27 -14.89 3.26
N ASP A 118 8.74 -15.34 4.40
CA ASP A 118 7.68 -14.67 5.14
C ASP A 118 8.05 -13.24 5.57
N ASP A 119 9.30 -13.02 5.97
CA ASP A 119 9.79 -11.70 6.40
C ASP A 119 9.89 -10.74 5.22
N ALA A 120 10.39 -11.19 4.07
CA ALA A 120 10.43 -10.40 2.85
C ALA A 120 9.02 -10.07 2.34
N GLN A 121 8.09 -11.03 2.37
CA GLN A 121 6.70 -10.82 1.99
C GLN A 121 6.04 -9.73 2.83
N LYS A 122 6.12 -9.83 4.16
CA LYS A 122 5.58 -8.85 5.10
C LYS A 122 6.21 -7.47 4.91
N SER A 123 7.53 -7.43 4.76
CA SER A 123 8.27 -6.17 4.60
C SER A 123 7.87 -5.44 3.33
N PHE A 124 7.91 -6.10 2.16
CA PHE A 124 7.57 -5.43 0.91
C PHE A 124 6.08 -5.12 0.78
N SER A 125 5.21 -5.96 1.34
CA SER A 125 3.79 -5.67 1.45
C SER A 125 3.53 -4.40 2.28
N LYS A 126 4.16 -4.29 3.46
CA LYS A 126 4.08 -3.12 4.34
C LYS A 126 4.56 -1.85 3.62
N LEU A 127 5.75 -1.88 3.02
CA LEU A 127 6.33 -0.74 2.31
C LEU A 127 5.44 -0.26 1.15
N ARG A 128 4.93 -1.19 0.34
CA ARG A 128 4.03 -0.84 -0.77
C ARG A 128 2.68 -0.32 -0.28
N SER A 129 2.13 -0.94 0.75
CA SER A 129 0.89 -0.50 1.39
C SER A 129 1.00 0.92 1.97
N SER A 130 2.16 1.29 2.51
CA SER A 130 2.43 2.64 3.03
C SER A 130 2.35 3.71 1.94
N ILE A 131 2.97 3.44 0.78
CA ILE A 131 2.90 4.35 -0.38
C ILE A 131 1.46 4.47 -0.88
N GLY A 132 0.74 3.34 -1.01
CA GLY A 132 -0.69 3.34 -1.32
C GLY A 132 -1.53 4.15 -0.32
N GLY A 133 -1.15 4.11 0.96
CA GLY A 133 -1.75 4.90 2.03
C GLY A 133 -1.62 6.41 1.84
N VAL A 134 -0.48 6.89 1.31
CA VAL A 134 -0.29 8.31 0.96
C VAL A 134 -1.22 8.73 -0.17
N TYR A 135 -1.42 7.87 -1.16
CA TYR A 135 -2.36 8.12 -2.26
C TYR A 135 -3.81 8.13 -1.77
N ALA A 136 -4.19 7.11 -0.98
CA ALA A 136 -5.53 7.01 -0.39
C ALA A 136 -5.86 8.20 0.52
N TRP A 137 -4.87 8.70 1.30
CA TRP A 137 -5.06 9.88 2.13
C TRP A 137 -5.50 11.10 1.30
N ARG A 138 -4.88 11.34 0.14
CA ARG A 138 -5.24 12.46 -0.75
C ARG A 138 -6.62 12.33 -1.37
N LEU A 139 -7.14 11.09 -1.50
CA LEU A 139 -8.49 10.81 -1.98
C LEU A 139 -9.54 10.88 -0.84
N SER A 140 -9.09 10.85 0.41
CA SER A 140 -9.97 10.82 1.58
C SER A 140 -10.72 12.13 1.79
N PRO A 141 -11.98 12.07 2.27
CA PRO A 141 -12.72 13.24 2.72
C PRO A 141 -12.05 14.01 3.89
N GLN A 142 -11.19 13.34 4.67
CA GLN A 142 -10.44 13.94 5.77
C GLN A 142 -9.19 14.71 5.31
N CYS A 143 -8.74 14.51 4.07
CA CYS A 143 -7.63 15.28 3.52
C CYS A 143 -8.02 16.75 3.38
N PRO A 144 -7.18 17.72 3.81
CA PRO A 144 -7.45 19.14 3.59
C PRO A 144 -7.62 19.45 2.10
N PRO A 145 -8.55 20.33 1.72
CA PRO A 145 -8.90 20.60 0.30
C PRO A 145 -7.72 21.01 -0.57
N GLU A 146 -6.73 21.70 0.00
CA GLU A 146 -5.53 22.15 -0.69
C GLU A 146 -4.63 21.01 -1.20
N TYR A 147 -4.74 19.79 -0.61
CA TYR A 147 -3.93 18.61 -0.96
C TYR A 147 -4.71 17.55 -1.75
N ARG A 148 -6.00 17.79 -2.01
CA ARG A 148 -6.83 16.87 -2.81
C ARG A 148 -6.58 17.07 -4.31
N PRO A 149 -6.86 16.05 -5.14
CA PRO A 149 -6.90 16.21 -6.59
C PRO A 149 -7.79 17.40 -7.00
N LYS A 150 -7.33 18.18 -7.98
CA LYS A 150 -8.00 19.41 -8.42
C LYS A 150 -8.96 19.18 -9.59
N SER A 151 -8.81 18.05 -10.29
CA SER A 151 -9.66 17.66 -11.40
C SER A 151 -10.09 16.19 -11.28
N ASN A 152 -11.09 15.80 -12.08
CA ASN A 152 -11.50 14.40 -12.13
C ASN A 152 -10.39 13.51 -12.73
N GLU A 153 -9.61 14.02 -13.67
CA GLU A 153 -8.49 13.30 -14.29
C GLU A 153 -7.41 13.00 -13.23
N GLU A 154 -7.04 13.99 -12.40
CA GLU A 154 -6.11 13.80 -11.29
C GLU A 154 -6.66 12.78 -10.28
N TYR A 155 -7.96 12.87 -9.96
CA TYR A 155 -8.62 11.94 -9.05
C TYR A 155 -8.57 10.50 -9.59
N GLN A 156 -8.97 10.29 -10.84
CA GLN A 156 -8.96 8.96 -11.46
C GLN A 156 -7.53 8.41 -11.59
N ARG A 157 -6.59 9.27 -11.94
CA ARG A 157 -5.17 8.90 -12.03
C ARG A 157 -4.63 8.42 -10.69
N LEU A 158 -4.90 9.17 -9.62
CA LEU A 158 -4.45 8.83 -8.28
C LEU A 158 -5.17 7.60 -7.73
N LEU A 159 -6.47 7.45 -8.02
CA LEU A 159 -7.24 6.27 -7.65
C LEU A 159 -6.66 5.00 -8.29
N LYS A 160 -6.29 5.08 -9.56
CA LYS A 160 -5.67 3.96 -10.28
C LYS A 160 -4.34 3.54 -9.67
N GLU A 161 -3.51 4.49 -9.23
CA GLU A 161 -2.26 4.20 -8.51
C GLU A 161 -2.53 3.63 -7.12
N THR A 162 -3.57 4.09 -6.43
CA THR A 162 -3.96 3.57 -5.12
C THR A 162 -4.39 2.10 -5.22
N ASP A 163 -5.26 1.77 -6.17
CA ASP A 163 -5.69 0.39 -6.43
C ASP A 163 -4.49 -0.50 -6.79
N PHE A 164 -3.63 -0.02 -7.68
CA PHE A 164 -2.42 -0.75 -8.09
C PHE A 164 -1.48 -1.02 -6.90
N ALA A 165 -1.27 -0.02 -6.04
CA ALA A 165 -0.41 -0.16 -4.86
C ALA A 165 -0.95 -1.18 -3.86
N PHE A 166 -2.24 -1.12 -3.52
CA PHE A 166 -2.84 -2.07 -2.58
C PHE A 166 -2.95 -3.47 -3.16
N ARG A 167 -3.20 -3.59 -4.45
CA ARG A 167 -3.17 -4.85 -5.20
C ARG A 167 -1.81 -5.52 -5.14
N GLN A 168 -0.73 -4.76 -5.34
CA GLN A 168 0.64 -5.24 -5.19
C GLN A 168 0.93 -5.66 -3.75
N ALA A 169 0.57 -4.82 -2.77
CA ALA A 169 0.77 -5.13 -1.35
C ALA A 169 0.06 -6.43 -0.94
N PHE A 170 -1.18 -6.63 -1.40
CA PHE A 170 -1.93 -7.86 -1.19
C PHE A 170 -1.27 -9.07 -1.85
N ALA A 171 -0.79 -8.94 -3.08
CA ALA A 171 -0.12 -10.04 -3.78
C ALA A 171 1.25 -10.38 -3.17
N PHE A 172 1.94 -9.43 -2.54
CA PHE A 172 3.21 -9.70 -1.85
C PHE A 172 3.01 -10.49 -0.55
N CYS A 173 1.96 -10.18 0.22
CA CYS A 173 1.64 -10.89 1.46
C CYS A 173 0.12 -11.00 1.64
N PRO A 174 -0.52 -11.99 1.00
CA PRO A 174 -1.98 -12.10 0.97
C PRO A 174 -2.63 -12.51 2.30
N TYR A 175 -1.83 -12.82 3.31
CA TYR A 175 -2.25 -13.10 4.68
C TYR A 175 -1.89 -11.96 5.67
N SER A 176 -1.33 -10.84 5.18
CA SER A 176 -1.13 -9.64 6.01
C SER A 176 -2.47 -8.95 6.29
N PRO A 177 -2.91 -8.84 7.57
CA PRO A 177 -4.16 -8.15 7.89
C PRO A 177 -4.19 -6.73 7.36
N GLU A 178 -3.08 -5.99 7.48
CA GLU A 178 -2.99 -4.61 7.02
C GLU A 178 -3.22 -4.49 5.50
N ALA A 179 -2.55 -5.31 4.69
CA ALA A 179 -2.70 -5.27 3.23
C ALA A 179 -4.12 -5.65 2.81
N VAL A 180 -4.70 -6.69 3.44
CA VAL A 180 -6.06 -7.15 3.20
C VAL A 180 -7.08 -6.06 3.56
N PHE A 181 -6.98 -5.46 4.75
CA PHE A 181 -7.89 -4.40 5.18
C PHE A 181 -7.85 -3.18 4.28
N ARG A 182 -6.67 -2.68 3.96
CA ARG A 182 -6.52 -1.49 3.11
C ARG A 182 -7.09 -1.74 1.72
N TYR A 183 -6.82 -2.91 1.14
CA TYR A 183 -7.34 -3.24 -0.18
C TYR A 183 -8.84 -3.47 -0.16
N ALA A 184 -9.36 -4.25 0.79
CA ALA A 184 -10.79 -4.46 0.94
C ALA A 184 -11.55 -3.16 1.18
N GLN A 185 -11.04 -2.25 2.03
CA GLN A 185 -11.65 -0.94 2.25
C GLN A 185 -11.72 -0.10 0.98
N LEU A 186 -10.66 -0.07 0.17
CA LEU A 186 -10.70 0.61 -1.12
C LEU A 186 -11.78 0.02 -2.03
N LEU A 187 -11.84 -1.31 -2.15
CA LEU A 187 -12.82 -2.00 -2.98
C LEU A 187 -14.27 -1.73 -2.51
N LEU A 188 -14.51 -1.73 -1.19
CA LEU A 188 -15.81 -1.38 -0.61
C LEU A 188 -16.19 0.08 -0.92
N GLN A 189 -15.26 1.03 -0.81
CA GLN A 189 -15.50 2.43 -1.18
C GLN A 189 -15.86 2.58 -2.67
N LEU A 190 -15.32 1.73 -3.52
CA LEU A 190 -15.61 1.66 -4.95
C LEU A 190 -16.84 0.83 -5.28
N GLN A 191 -17.57 0.32 -4.27
CA GLN A 191 -18.73 -0.57 -4.41
C GLN A 191 -18.41 -1.90 -5.14
N ARG A 192 -17.15 -2.33 -5.11
CA ARG A 192 -16.65 -3.59 -5.67
C ARG A 192 -16.72 -4.70 -4.61
N PHE A 193 -17.94 -4.97 -4.13
CA PHE A 193 -18.19 -5.83 -2.96
C PHE A 193 -17.69 -7.27 -3.15
N ASP A 194 -17.98 -7.88 -4.32
CA ASP A 194 -17.56 -9.25 -4.62
C ASP A 194 -16.03 -9.39 -4.61
N GLU A 195 -15.32 -8.37 -5.07
CA GLU A 195 -13.86 -8.38 -5.08
C GLU A 195 -13.27 -8.16 -3.68
N ALA A 196 -13.91 -7.33 -2.85
CA ALA A 196 -13.54 -7.17 -1.44
C ALA A 196 -13.71 -8.49 -0.67
N LEU A 197 -14.82 -9.17 -0.86
CA LEU A 197 -15.07 -10.49 -0.29
C LEU A 197 -14.01 -11.50 -0.75
N LEU A 198 -13.72 -11.54 -2.05
CA LEU A 198 -12.72 -12.45 -2.63
C LEU A 198 -11.32 -12.24 -2.05
N VAL A 199 -10.91 -10.99 -1.80
CA VAL A 199 -9.65 -10.65 -1.13
C VAL A 199 -9.62 -11.19 0.30
N ALA A 200 -10.69 -10.98 1.07
CA ALA A 200 -10.80 -11.44 2.46
C ALA A 200 -10.83 -12.98 2.54
N GLU A 201 -11.63 -13.65 1.71
CA GLU A 201 -11.70 -15.11 1.65
C GLU A 201 -10.37 -15.75 1.26
N THR A 202 -9.63 -15.13 0.32
CA THR A 202 -8.31 -15.61 -0.08
C THR A 202 -7.32 -15.55 1.08
N CYS A 203 -7.36 -14.48 1.88
CA CYS A 203 -6.58 -14.39 3.11
C CYS A 203 -6.92 -15.54 4.08
N LEU A 204 -8.21 -15.79 4.32
CA LEU A 204 -8.66 -16.83 5.25
C LEU A 204 -8.34 -18.26 4.77
N LYS A 205 -8.15 -18.49 3.46
CA LYS A 205 -7.64 -19.78 2.95
C LYS A 205 -6.16 -20.00 3.31
N LEU A 206 -5.37 -18.92 3.42
CA LEU A 206 -3.95 -18.96 3.78
C LEU A 206 -3.74 -18.92 5.30
N ASP A 207 -4.54 -18.12 5.99
CA ASP A 207 -4.53 -17.96 7.45
C ASP A 207 -5.97 -18.06 8.02
N PRO A 208 -6.48 -19.29 8.25
CA PRO A 208 -7.86 -19.51 8.72
C PRO A 208 -8.13 -18.96 10.13
N TYR A 209 -7.09 -18.64 10.89
CA TYR A 209 -7.21 -18.13 12.25
C TYR A 209 -7.11 -16.61 12.35
N ASN A 210 -7.06 -15.91 11.22
CA ASN A 210 -7.00 -14.46 11.17
C ASN A 210 -8.33 -13.83 11.64
N GLY A 211 -8.45 -13.64 12.97
CA GLY A 211 -9.64 -13.08 13.59
C GLY A 211 -9.98 -11.66 13.14
N GLN A 212 -8.99 -10.89 12.69
CA GLN A 212 -9.21 -9.54 12.18
C GLN A 212 -9.92 -9.57 10.83
N VAL A 213 -9.51 -10.46 9.93
CA VAL A 213 -10.09 -10.57 8.59
C VAL A 213 -11.46 -11.28 8.59
N LYS A 214 -11.73 -12.18 9.56
CA LYS A 214 -13.04 -12.83 9.70
C LYS A 214 -14.18 -11.82 9.76
N GLY A 215 -14.02 -10.74 10.49
CA GLY A 215 -15.05 -9.70 10.60
C GLY A 215 -15.29 -8.89 9.31
N LEU A 216 -14.54 -9.13 8.22
CA LEU A 216 -14.84 -8.57 6.89
C LEU A 216 -15.75 -9.46 6.05
N VAL A 217 -15.91 -10.73 6.43
CA VAL A 217 -16.66 -11.74 5.68
C VAL A 217 -18.03 -12.01 6.34
N GLU A 218 -18.15 -11.74 7.64
CA GLU A 218 -19.41 -11.79 8.42
C GLU A 218 -20.24 -10.51 8.22
#